data_95a4bd8b7d689cd69ae3e80e5ff73b17
#
_entry.id   95a4bd8b7d689cd69ae3e80e5ff73b17
#
_cell.length_a   1.000
_cell.length_b   1.000
_cell.length_c   1.000
_cell.angle_alpha   90.00
_cell.angle_beta   90.00
_cell.angle_gamma   90.00
#
_symmetry.space_group_name_H-M   'P 1'
#
loop_
_entity.id
_entity.type
_entity.pdbx_description
1 polymer ?
#
loop_
_entity_poly.entity_id
_entity_poly.type
_entity_poly.pdbx_seq_one_letter_code
_entity_poly.pdbx_strand_id
1 'polypeptide(L)'
;AESSNYSRSSQTVRALDGVSFTLREGETLGLVGESGCGKSTAARTVLRLTEPTAGEVYFRGQNLFALSHNDLRPLRKEMQIIFQDPYASLNPRKRVRDILEEPFDIHRFVDGKERNERVAWLMERVGLSADQGEKYPHEFSGGQLQRVGIARAIALHPRLVVADEPVSALDVSIRAQVINLLLDLKESMAISYLFISHDMAVVRHFCDRIAVMYLGKIVELANSTQLYSTPQHPYTEALLQAIPRMDPGSKKQRLKVRGDLPSAIDP
;
A
#
# COMPACT_ATOMS: atom_id res chain seq x y z
N ALA A 1 24.62 28.05 -41.90
CA ALA A 1 23.56 27.33 -41.23
C ALA A 1 24.21 26.48 -40.15
N GLU A 2 24.29 27.01 -38.92
CA GLU A 2 24.79 26.29 -37.76
C GLU A 2 23.61 25.44 -37.20
N SER A 3 23.74 24.13 -37.29
CA SER A 3 22.85 23.19 -36.63
C SER A 3 23.25 23.10 -35.15
N SER A 4 22.52 23.78 -34.27
CA SER A 4 22.68 23.62 -32.83
C SER A 4 22.15 22.24 -32.40
N ASN A 5 23.08 21.33 -32.18
CA ASN A 5 22.80 20.04 -31.49
C ASN A 5 22.50 20.35 -30.01
N TYR A 6 21.21 20.50 -29.69
CA TYR A 6 20.73 20.37 -28.32
C TYR A 6 20.79 18.90 -27.93
N SER A 7 21.87 18.46 -27.33
CA SER A 7 21.89 17.19 -26.60
C SER A 7 21.01 17.36 -25.37
N ARG A 8 19.78 16.86 -25.42
CA ARG A 8 18.96 16.66 -24.23
C ARG A 8 19.69 15.63 -23.37
N SER A 9 20.38 16.08 -22.33
CA SER A 9 20.78 15.21 -21.24
C SER A 9 19.48 14.61 -20.69
N SER A 10 19.28 13.32 -20.84
CA SER A 10 18.13 12.59 -20.26
C SER A 10 18.35 12.61 -18.74
N GLN A 11 17.67 13.53 -18.06
CA GLN A 11 17.66 13.54 -16.60
C GLN A 11 16.85 12.32 -16.14
N THR A 12 17.51 11.41 -15.44
CA THR A 12 16.90 10.18 -14.94
C THR A 12 16.51 10.36 -13.48
N VAL A 13 15.22 10.22 -13.17
CA VAL A 13 14.73 10.23 -11.79
C VAL A 13 14.98 8.86 -11.16
N ARG A 14 15.72 8.81 -10.07
CA ARG A 14 15.92 7.60 -9.27
C ARG A 14 14.78 7.45 -8.24
N ALA A 15 13.68 6.84 -8.64
CA ALA A 15 12.54 6.65 -7.76
C ALA A 15 12.85 5.75 -6.56
N LEU A 16 13.74 4.75 -6.73
CA LEU A 16 14.30 3.90 -5.69
C LEU A 16 15.82 3.87 -5.86
N ASP A 17 16.55 4.14 -4.78
CA ASP A 17 18.02 4.20 -4.77
C ASP A 17 18.57 3.39 -3.59
N GLY A 18 18.77 2.09 -3.79
CA GLY A 18 19.34 1.19 -2.79
C GLY A 18 18.42 0.91 -1.59
N VAL A 19 17.12 0.71 -1.84
CA VAL A 19 16.13 0.35 -0.80
C VAL A 19 16.24 -1.13 -0.44
N SER A 20 16.42 -1.44 0.84
CA SER A 20 16.43 -2.80 1.36
C SER A 20 15.64 -2.90 2.66
N PHE A 21 14.75 -3.87 2.75
CA PHE A 21 13.99 -4.19 3.98
C PHE A 21 13.51 -5.63 3.96
N THR A 22 13.10 -6.11 5.12
CA THR A 22 12.48 -7.42 5.30
C THR A 22 11.13 -7.26 5.93
N LEU A 23 10.16 -8.04 5.49
CA LEU A 23 8.83 -8.17 6.08
C LEU A 23 8.67 -9.60 6.60
N ARG A 24 8.35 -9.75 7.88
CA ARG A 24 8.15 -11.06 8.53
C ARG A 24 6.73 -11.56 8.30
N GLU A 25 6.54 -12.87 8.43
CA GLU A 25 5.19 -13.44 8.37
C GLU A 25 4.31 -12.90 9.52
N GLY A 26 3.09 -12.49 9.21
CA GLY A 26 2.15 -11.88 10.16
C GLY A 26 2.49 -10.44 10.59
N GLU A 27 3.58 -9.87 10.08
CA GLU A 27 4.01 -8.50 10.40
C GLU A 27 3.29 -7.46 9.53
N THR A 28 3.07 -6.28 10.11
CA THR A 28 2.74 -5.07 9.35
C THR A 28 3.95 -4.14 9.33
N LEU A 29 4.58 -3.98 8.16
CA LEU A 29 5.63 -2.99 7.94
C LEU A 29 5.03 -1.73 7.30
N GLY A 30 5.11 -0.62 8.00
CA GLY A 30 4.76 0.70 7.46
C GLY A 30 5.88 1.26 6.57
N LEU A 31 5.55 1.76 5.39
CA LEU A 31 6.46 2.53 4.54
C LEU A 31 5.93 3.97 4.47
N VAL A 32 6.62 4.89 5.11
CA VAL A 32 6.17 6.29 5.28
C VAL A 32 7.15 7.28 4.68
N GLY A 33 6.66 8.47 4.37
CA GLY A 33 7.45 9.57 3.80
C GLY A 33 6.57 10.51 2.99
N GLU A 34 7.12 11.61 2.50
CA GLU A 34 6.38 12.58 1.71
C GLU A 34 5.93 12.04 0.35
N SER A 35 4.97 12.74 -0.27
CA SER A 35 4.52 12.38 -1.62
C SER A 35 5.68 12.47 -2.62
N GLY A 36 5.78 11.48 -3.53
CA GLY A 36 6.85 11.45 -4.54
C GLY A 36 8.18 10.85 -4.07
N CYS A 37 8.36 10.46 -2.79
CA CYS A 37 9.64 9.88 -2.31
C CYS A 37 9.90 8.43 -2.78
N GLY A 38 8.97 7.80 -3.54
CA GLY A 38 9.16 6.46 -4.12
C GLY A 38 8.33 5.32 -3.50
N LYS A 39 7.46 5.57 -2.51
CA LYS A 39 6.68 4.54 -1.80
C LYS A 39 5.84 3.64 -2.72
N SER A 40 5.01 4.24 -3.58
CA SER A 40 4.17 3.48 -4.51
C SER A 40 5.00 2.78 -5.60
N THR A 41 6.16 3.31 -5.95
CA THR A 41 7.13 2.61 -6.81
C THR A 41 7.65 1.36 -6.10
N ALA A 42 8.05 1.46 -4.82
CA ALA A 42 8.47 0.31 -4.02
C ALA A 42 7.37 -0.76 -3.94
N ALA A 43 6.10 -0.35 -3.66
CA ALA A 43 4.96 -1.25 -3.65
C ALA A 43 4.81 -2.06 -4.94
N ARG A 44 4.83 -1.36 -6.07
CA ARG A 44 4.67 -1.98 -7.39
C ARG A 44 5.86 -2.86 -7.76
N THR A 45 7.07 -2.45 -7.38
CA THR A 45 8.29 -3.23 -7.62
C THR A 45 8.31 -4.51 -6.79
N VAL A 46 7.93 -4.47 -5.50
CA VAL A 46 7.82 -5.66 -4.65
C VAL A 46 6.90 -6.72 -5.25
N LEU A 47 5.79 -6.30 -5.86
CA LEU A 47 4.84 -7.21 -6.53
C LEU A 47 5.21 -7.50 -7.99
N ARG A 48 6.35 -7.00 -8.46
CA ARG A 48 6.76 -7.09 -9.87
C ARG A 48 5.65 -6.62 -10.84
N LEU A 49 4.99 -5.52 -10.49
CA LEU A 49 4.10 -4.77 -11.38
C LEU A 49 4.89 -3.73 -12.18
N THR A 50 6.08 -3.37 -11.67
CA THR A 50 7.08 -2.54 -12.34
C THR A 50 8.40 -3.28 -12.27
N GLU A 51 9.08 -3.45 -13.39
CA GLU A 51 10.40 -4.08 -13.44
C GLU A 51 11.44 -3.14 -12.85
N PRO A 52 12.32 -3.63 -11.95
CA PRO A 52 13.40 -2.81 -11.39
C PRO A 52 14.54 -2.67 -12.39
N THR A 53 15.32 -1.60 -12.25
CA THR A 53 16.59 -1.45 -12.98
C THR A 53 17.66 -2.42 -12.45
N ALA A 54 17.65 -2.68 -11.13
CA ALA A 54 18.54 -3.62 -10.45
C ALA A 54 17.94 -3.98 -9.08
N GLY A 55 18.49 -5.02 -8.45
CA GLY A 55 18.07 -5.50 -7.15
C GLY A 55 17.26 -6.79 -7.23
N GLU A 56 16.80 -7.26 -6.07
CA GLU A 56 16.12 -8.55 -5.91
C GLU A 56 14.99 -8.44 -4.91
N VAL A 57 13.92 -9.20 -5.14
CA VAL A 57 12.83 -9.39 -4.18
C VAL A 57 12.61 -10.87 -3.96
N TYR A 58 12.72 -11.28 -2.70
CA TYR A 58 12.48 -12.67 -2.31
C TYR A 58 11.11 -12.79 -1.64
N PHE A 59 10.29 -13.69 -2.13
CA PHE A 59 9.04 -14.11 -1.49
C PHE A 59 9.11 -15.61 -1.21
N ARG A 60 9.05 -15.99 0.09
CA ARG A 60 9.19 -17.38 0.54
C ARG A 60 10.45 -18.07 -0.01
N GLY A 61 11.57 -17.35 -0.03
CA GLY A 61 12.85 -17.85 -0.51
C GLY A 61 13.02 -17.88 -2.04
N GLN A 62 12.02 -17.48 -2.81
CA GLN A 62 12.09 -17.40 -4.28
C GLN A 62 12.34 -15.97 -4.74
N ASN A 63 13.36 -15.77 -5.57
CA ASN A 63 13.62 -14.47 -6.20
C ASN A 63 12.57 -14.21 -7.29
N LEU A 64 11.66 -13.25 -7.03
CA LEU A 64 10.56 -12.95 -7.94
C LEU A 64 11.03 -12.44 -9.31
N PHE A 65 12.18 -11.76 -9.38
CA PHE A 65 12.69 -11.22 -10.64
C PHE A 65 13.39 -12.25 -11.50
N ALA A 66 13.80 -13.38 -10.94
CA ALA A 66 14.36 -14.50 -11.68
C ALA A 66 13.27 -15.41 -12.30
N LEU A 67 12.00 -15.28 -11.88
CA LEU A 67 10.93 -16.14 -12.34
C LEU A 67 10.43 -15.75 -13.74
N SER A 68 9.98 -16.73 -14.52
CA SER A 68 9.18 -16.46 -15.71
C SER A 68 7.78 -15.92 -15.33
N HIS A 69 7.06 -15.31 -16.26
CA HIS A 69 5.68 -14.87 -16.03
C HIS A 69 4.75 -16.03 -15.63
N ASN A 70 4.97 -17.21 -16.16
CA ASN A 70 4.17 -18.40 -15.84
C ASN A 70 4.43 -18.89 -14.42
N ASP A 71 5.68 -18.83 -13.96
CA ASP A 71 6.06 -19.23 -12.59
C ASP A 71 5.65 -18.18 -11.55
N LEU A 72 5.60 -16.90 -11.93
CA LEU A 72 5.13 -15.82 -11.07
C LEU A 72 3.62 -15.86 -10.85
N ARG A 73 2.84 -16.32 -11.85
CA ARG A 73 1.37 -16.31 -11.80
C ARG A 73 0.78 -17.07 -10.60
N PRO A 74 1.25 -18.26 -10.20
CA PRO A 74 0.81 -18.93 -8.97
C PRO A 74 1.09 -18.12 -7.71
N LEU A 75 2.25 -17.46 -7.60
CA LEU A 75 2.63 -16.67 -6.44
C LEU A 75 1.78 -15.41 -6.29
N ARG A 76 1.24 -14.87 -7.38
CA ARG A 76 0.32 -13.72 -7.33
C ARG A 76 -0.98 -14.00 -6.56
N LYS A 77 -1.38 -15.28 -6.39
CA LYS A 77 -2.48 -15.62 -5.48
C LYS A 77 -2.15 -15.26 -4.03
N GLU A 78 -0.89 -15.43 -3.65
CA GLU A 78 -0.41 -15.21 -2.29
C GLU A 78 0.02 -13.75 -2.03
N MET A 79 0.17 -12.94 -3.08
CA MET A 79 0.60 -11.53 -3.03
C MET A 79 -0.44 -10.65 -3.72
N GLN A 80 -1.12 -9.82 -2.97
CA GLN A 80 -2.20 -8.97 -3.48
C GLN A 80 -1.95 -7.49 -3.18
N ILE A 81 -2.69 -6.61 -3.83
CA ILE A 81 -2.58 -5.16 -3.65
C ILE A 81 -3.95 -4.53 -3.41
N ILE A 82 -3.98 -3.59 -2.47
CA ILE A 82 -5.08 -2.64 -2.28
C ILE A 82 -4.56 -1.30 -2.80
N PHE A 83 -5.22 -0.75 -3.82
CA PHE A 83 -4.82 0.48 -4.48
C PHE A 83 -5.32 1.73 -3.74
N GLN A 84 -4.63 2.83 -3.92
CA GLN A 84 -4.95 4.14 -3.37
C GLN A 84 -6.31 4.67 -3.83
N ASP A 85 -6.63 4.52 -5.11
CA ASP A 85 -7.90 4.94 -5.69
C ASP A 85 -8.78 3.72 -5.99
N PRO A 86 -9.84 3.50 -5.17
CA PRO A 86 -10.74 2.39 -5.40
C PRO A 86 -11.55 2.56 -6.69
N TYR A 87 -11.87 3.79 -7.12
CA TYR A 87 -12.61 4.03 -8.36
C TYR A 87 -11.78 3.63 -9.58
N ALA A 88 -10.52 4.03 -9.65
CA ALA A 88 -9.64 3.68 -10.76
C ALA A 88 -9.27 2.20 -10.79
N SER A 89 -9.34 1.51 -9.64
CA SER A 89 -8.95 0.10 -9.52
C SER A 89 -10.03 -0.91 -9.86
N LEU A 90 -11.30 -0.48 -9.91
CA LEU A 90 -12.45 -1.35 -10.17
C LEU A 90 -13.03 -1.05 -11.55
N ASN A 91 -13.46 -2.11 -12.27
CA ASN A 91 -14.12 -1.92 -13.56
C ASN A 91 -15.55 -1.35 -13.36
N PRO A 92 -15.84 -0.10 -13.76
CA PRO A 92 -17.13 0.53 -13.50
C PRO A 92 -18.30 -0.11 -14.27
N ARG A 93 -18.01 -0.98 -15.24
CA ARG A 93 -19.02 -1.66 -16.08
C ARG A 93 -19.40 -3.05 -15.54
N LYS A 94 -18.72 -3.52 -14.49
CA LYS A 94 -19.00 -4.80 -13.82
C LYS A 94 -19.76 -4.57 -12.53
N ARG A 95 -20.64 -5.49 -12.16
CA ARG A 95 -21.26 -5.51 -10.83
C ARG A 95 -20.22 -5.86 -9.78
N VAL A 96 -20.45 -5.48 -8.54
CA VAL A 96 -19.54 -5.79 -7.44
C VAL A 96 -19.31 -7.29 -7.31
N ARG A 97 -20.36 -8.11 -7.47
CA ARG A 97 -20.26 -9.56 -7.51
C ARG A 97 -19.26 -10.05 -8.55
N ASP A 98 -19.36 -9.57 -9.79
CA ASP A 98 -18.49 -9.97 -10.90
C ASP A 98 -17.03 -9.57 -10.63
N ILE A 99 -16.83 -8.40 -9.99
CA ILE A 99 -15.50 -7.92 -9.57
C ILE A 99 -14.88 -8.84 -8.53
N LEU A 100 -15.68 -9.36 -7.58
CA LEU A 100 -15.21 -10.28 -6.55
C LEU A 100 -14.99 -11.70 -7.09
N GLU A 101 -15.67 -12.09 -8.15
CA GLU A 101 -15.51 -13.38 -8.84
C GLU A 101 -14.29 -13.41 -9.77
N GLU A 102 -13.85 -12.26 -10.30
CA GLU A 102 -12.76 -12.16 -11.27
C GLU A 102 -11.44 -12.83 -10.82
N PRO A 103 -10.98 -12.70 -9.55
CA PRO A 103 -9.82 -13.45 -9.08
C PRO A 103 -9.98 -14.97 -9.17
N PHE A 104 -11.20 -15.49 -8.96
CA PHE A 104 -11.49 -16.92 -9.04
C PHE A 104 -11.37 -17.42 -10.48
N ASP A 105 -11.88 -16.64 -11.46
CA ASP A 105 -11.78 -16.95 -12.88
C ASP A 105 -10.31 -16.96 -13.35
N ILE A 106 -9.56 -15.90 -13.02
CA ILE A 106 -8.17 -15.76 -13.42
C ILE A 106 -7.30 -16.91 -12.90
N HIS A 107 -7.56 -17.34 -11.67
CA HIS A 107 -6.73 -18.32 -10.99
C HIS A 107 -7.36 -19.72 -10.91
N ARG A 108 -8.55 -19.94 -11.46
CA ARG A 108 -9.33 -21.20 -11.38
C ARG A 108 -9.38 -21.73 -9.95
N PHE A 109 -9.77 -20.84 -9.03
CA PHE A 109 -9.64 -21.06 -7.58
C PHE A 109 -10.84 -21.84 -7.00
N VAL A 110 -12.05 -21.47 -7.39
CA VAL A 110 -13.33 -22.11 -6.99
C VAL A 110 -14.32 -22.06 -8.13
N ASP A 111 -15.27 -23.02 -8.15
CA ASP A 111 -16.29 -23.16 -9.18
C ASP A 111 -17.69 -23.30 -8.61
N GLY A 112 -18.70 -23.00 -9.41
CA GLY A 112 -20.11 -23.32 -9.16
C GLY A 112 -20.68 -22.77 -7.86
N LYS A 113 -21.24 -23.64 -7.00
CA LYS A 113 -21.89 -23.28 -5.74
C LYS A 113 -20.92 -22.67 -4.74
N GLU A 114 -19.72 -23.20 -4.64
CA GLU A 114 -18.67 -22.72 -3.75
C GLU A 114 -18.28 -21.26 -4.05
N ARG A 115 -18.31 -20.86 -5.34
CA ARG A 115 -18.07 -19.48 -5.76
C ARG A 115 -19.07 -18.51 -5.13
N ASN A 116 -20.36 -18.84 -5.16
CA ASN A 116 -21.40 -17.99 -4.59
C ASN A 116 -21.26 -17.84 -3.07
N GLU A 117 -20.96 -18.94 -2.38
CA GLU A 117 -20.71 -18.95 -0.94
C GLU A 117 -19.49 -18.11 -0.59
N ARG A 118 -18.44 -18.18 -1.44
CA ARG A 118 -17.23 -17.41 -1.27
C ARG A 118 -17.44 -15.91 -1.46
N VAL A 119 -18.20 -15.50 -2.48
CA VAL A 119 -18.55 -14.09 -2.70
C VAL A 119 -19.36 -13.56 -1.51
N ALA A 120 -20.35 -14.30 -1.05
CA ALA A 120 -21.16 -13.92 0.11
C ALA A 120 -20.28 -13.75 1.37
N TRP A 121 -19.36 -14.70 1.61
CA TRP A 121 -18.40 -14.61 2.70
C TRP A 121 -17.48 -13.37 2.59
N LEU A 122 -16.99 -13.06 1.38
CA LEU A 122 -16.16 -11.86 1.16
C LEU A 122 -16.93 -10.58 1.48
N MET A 123 -18.17 -10.49 1.04
CA MET A 123 -19.03 -9.32 1.30
C MET A 123 -19.30 -9.14 2.79
N GLU A 124 -19.65 -10.23 3.48
CA GLU A 124 -19.86 -10.23 4.93
C GLU A 124 -18.59 -9.76 5.68
N ARG A 125 -17.41 -10.30 5.31
CA ARG A 125 -16.14 -9.96 5.94
C ARG A 125 -15.79 -8.49 5.87
N VAL A 126 -16.18 -7.81 4.79
CA VAL A 126 -15.94 -6.37 4.66
C VAL A 126 -17.14 -5.51 5.07
N GLY A 127 -18.18 -6.12 5.65
CA GLY A 127 -19.38 -5.42 6.13
C GLY A 127 -20.25 -4.86 5.02
N LEU A 128 -20.34 -5.57 3.89
CA LEU A 128 -21.28 -5.30 2.80
C LEU A 128 -22.41 -6.31 2.82
N SER A 129 -23.66 -5.88 2.51
CA SER A 129 -24.81 -6.77 2.41
C SER A 129 -24.84 -7.49 1.06
N ALA A 130 -25.46 -8.69 1.03
CA ALA A 130 -25.48 -9.54 -0.16
C ALA A 130 -26.17 -8.87 -1.38
N ASP A 131 -27.20 -8.05 -1.15
CA ASP A 131 -27.90 -7.29 -2.18
C ASP A 131 -27.02 -6.25 -2.88
N GLN A 132 -26.01 -5.75 -2.20
CA GLN A 132 -25.03 -4.82 -2.77
C GLN A 132 -24.14 -5.47 -3.84
N GLY A 133 -24.08 -6.81 -3.89
CA GLY A 133 -23.35 -7.52 -4.94
C GLY A 133 -23.89 -7.27 -6.36
N GLU A 134 -25.18 -6.98 -6.49
CA GLU A 134 -25.83 -6.69 -7.77
C GLU A 134 -25.65 -5.25 -8.26
N LYS A 135 -25.10 -4.35 -7.42
CA LYS A 135 -24.86 -2.94 -7.72
C LYS A 135 -23.56 -2.73 -8.48
N TYR A 136 -23.48 -1.60 -9.16
CA TYR A 136 -22.27 -1.15 -9.85
C TYR A 136 -21.42 -0.23 -8.97
N PRO A 137 -20.11 -0.09 -9.22
CA PRO A 137 -19.22 0.75 -8.43
C PRO A 137 -19.71 2.20 -8.23
N HIS A 138 -20.31 2.81 -9.23
CA HIS A 138 -20.80 4.19 -9.15
C HIS A 138 -21.98 4.39 -8.18
N GLU A 139 -22.61 3.32 -7.69
CA GLU A 139 -23.70 3.35 -6.71
C GLU A 139 -23.20 3.30 -5.25
N PHE A 140 -21.88 3.23 -5.04
CA PHE A 140 -21.25 3.09 -3.73
C PHE A 140 -20.58 4.37 -3.27
N SER A 141 -20.51 4.58 -1.95
CA SER A 141 -19.64 5.60 -1.37
C SER A 141 -18.15 5.19 -1.50
N GLY A 142 -17.23 6.16 -1.40
CA GLY A 142 -15.79 5.89 -1.45
C GLY A 142 -15.34 4.84 -0.44
N GLY A 143 -15.87 4.89 0.80
CA GLY A 143 -15.56 3.90 1.84
C GLY A 143 -16.11 2.51 1.52
N GLN A 144 -17.28 2.41 0.90
CA GLN A 144 -17.82 1.13 0.45
C GLN A 144 -17.01 0.56 -0.73
N LEU A 145 -16.58 1.39 -1.68
CA LEU A 145 -15.69 0.96 -2.77
C LEU A 145 -14.35 0.48 -2.26
N GLN A 146 -13.81 1.13 -1.24
CA GLN A 146 -12.57 0.67 -0.60
C GLN A 146 -12.76 -0.72 0.02
N ARG A 147 -13.91 -0.97 0.66
CA ARG A 147 -14.25 -2.31 1.18
C ARG A 147 -14.36 -3.35 0.07
N VAL A 148 -14.92 -3.02 -1.10
CA VAL A 148 -14.92 -3.90 -2.28
C VAL A 148 -13.49 -4.17 -2.75
N GLY A 149 -12.62 -3.17 -2.81
CA GLY A 149 -11.20 -3.32 -3.16
C GLY A 149 -10.46 -4.25 -2.18
N ILE A 150 -10.75 -4.12 -0.86
CA ILE A 150 -10.22 -5.00 0.18
C ILE A 150 -10.74 -6.43 -0.02
N ALA A 151 -12.07 -6.62 -0.23
CA ALA A 151 -12.67 -7.94 -0.46
C ALA A 151 -12.02 -8.65 -1.66
N ARG A 152 -11.79 -7.92 -2.77
CA ARG A 152 -11.10 -8.44 -3.95
C ARG A 152 -9.67 -8.88 -3.62
N ALA A 153 -8.94 -8.08 -2.85
CA ALA A 153 -7.56 -8.41 -2.47
C ALA A 153 -7.47 -9.67 -1.60
N ILE A 154 -8.43 -9.91 -0.70
CA ILE A 154 -8.43 -11.10 0.17
C ILE A 154 -9.09 -12.33 -0.45
N ALA A 155 -9.66 -12.23 -1.65
CA ALA A 155 -10.45 -13.29 -2.29
C ALA A 155 -9.70 -14.63 -2.42
N LEU A 156 -8.40 -14.58 -2.66
CA LEU A 156 -7.54 -15.75 -2.87
C LEU A 156 -6.77 -16.20 -1.62
N HIS A 157 -7.12 -15.71 -0.42
CA HIS A 157 -6.39 -15.96 0.83
C HIS A 157 -4.89 -15.62 0.74
N PRO A 158 -4.54 -14.35 0.44
CA PRO A 158 -3.15 -13.96 0.29
C PRO A 158 -2.40 -14.04 1.62
N ARG A 159 -1.09 -14.28 1.55
CA ARG A 159 -0.16 -14.16 2.67
C ARG A 159 0.40 -12.77 2.83
N LEU A 160 0.52 -12.04 1.71
CA LEU A 160 1.01 -10.67 1.64
C LEU A 160 -0.02 -9.77 0.96
N VAL A 161 -0.36 -8.68 1.62
CA VAL A 161 -1.12 -7.59 1.01
C VAL A 161 -0.29 -6.31 1.06
N VAL A 162 -0.04 -5.75 -0.11
CA VAL A 162 0.53 -4.40 -0.23
C VAL A 162 -0.63 -3.41 -0.25
N ALA A 163 -0.73 -2.57 0.77
CA ALA A 163 -1.78 -1.56 0.89
C ALA A 163 -1.19 -0.18 0.56
N ASP A 164 -1.41 0.28 -0.69
CA ASP A 164 -0.89 1.56 -1.17
C ASP A 164 -1.88 2.68 -0.86
N GLU A 165 -1.63 3.42 0.22
CA GLU A 165 -2.46 4.51 0.74
C GLU A 165 -3.97 4.17 0.86
N PRO A 166 -4.34 3.04 1.47
CA PRO A 166 -5.69 2.49 1.37
C PRO A 166 -6.78 3.34 2.04
N VAL A 167 -6.42 4.40 2.75
CA VAL A 167 -7.35 5.25 3.50
C VAL A 167 -7.17 6.75 3.24
N SER A 168 -6.28 7.14 2.31
CA SER A 168 -5.92 8.54 2.09
C SER A 168 -7.08 9.40 1.59
N ALA A 169 -7.96 8.84 0.77
CA ALA A 169 -9.12 9.52 0.18
C ALA A 169 -10.40 9.42 1.02
N LEU A 170 -10.33 8.88 2.25
CA LEU A 170 -11.50 8.62 3.10
C LEU A 170 -11.64 9.64 4.24
N ASP A 171 -12.88 9.92 4.61
CA ASP A 171 -13.21 10.71 5.80
C ASP A 171 -12.69 10.04 7.07
N VAL A 172 -12.41 10.82 8.12
CA VAL A 172 -11.78 10.35 9.37
C VAL A 172 -12.52 9.16 10.00
N SER A 173 -13.86 9.21 10.05
CA SER A 173 -14.66 8.13 10.64
C SER A 173 -14.61 6.83 9.83
N ILE A 174 -14.67 6.94 8.51
CA ILE A 174 -14.59 5.79 7.60
C ILE A 174 -13.17 5.22 7.58
N ARG A 175 -12.14 6.08 7.66
CA ARG A 175 -10.74 5.67 7.78
C ARG A 175 -10.52 4.74 8.97
N ALA A 176 -11.03 5.11 10.16
CA ALA A 176 -10.92 4.27 11.35
C ALA A 176 -11.60 2.90 11.17
N GLN A 177 -12.77 2.85 10.53
CA GLN A 177 -13.47 1.60 10.25
C GLN A 177 -12.68 0.70 9.28
N VAL A 178 -12.04 1.28 8.25
CA VAL A 178 -11.23 0.51 7.29
C VAL A 178 -9.95 -0.01 7.96
N ILE A 179 -9.30 0.77 8.83
CA ILE A 179 -8.12 0.31 9.57
C ILE A 179 -8.47 -0.84 10.51
N ASN A 180 -9.60 -0.75 11.25
CA ASN A 180 -10.06 -1.85 12.10
C ASN A 180 -10.36 -3.10 11.28
N LEU A 181 -11.02 -2.96 10.12
CA LEU A 181 -11.25 -4.08 9.20
C LEU A 181 -9.93 -4.74 8.77
N LEU A 182 -8.89 -3.96 8.43
CA LEU A 182 -7.58 -4.52 8.05
C LEU A 182 -6.89 -5.22 9.23
N LEU A 183 -7.07 -4.74 10.48
CA LEU A 183 -6.59 -5.42 11.69
C LEU A 183 -7.30 -6.77 11.90
N ASP A 184 -8.63 -6.79 11.81
CA ASP A 184 -9.42 -8.01 11.96
C ASP A 184 -9.03 -9.06 10.89
N LEU A 185 -8.78 -8.61 9.66
CA LEU A 185 -8.31 -9.47 8.57
C LEU A 185 -6.88 -9.96 8.80
N LYS A 186 -5.98 -9.13 9.34
CA LYS A 186 -4.63 -9.53 9.74
C LYS A 186 -4.68 -10.71 10.70
N GLU A 187 -5.47 -10.59 11.76
CA GLU A 187 -5.58 -11.61 12.81
C GLU A 187 -6.29 -12.88 12.31
N SER A 188 -7.45 -12.72 11.65
CA SER A 188 -8.27 -13.87 11.24
C SER A 188 -7.71 -14.67 10.07
N MET A 189 -6.89 -14.05 9.22
CA MET A 189 -6.34 -14.67 8.00
C MET A 189 -4.81 -14.79 8.02
N ALA A 190 -4.13 -14.35 9.09
CA ALA A 190 -2.67 -14.32 9.22
C ALA A 190 -1.96 -13.57 8.06
N ILE A 191 -2.54 -12.44 7.62
CA ILE A 191 -2.00 -11.64 6.53
C ILE A 191 -0.84 -10.78 7.01
N SER A 192 0.26 -10.77 6.25
CA SER A 192 1.33 -9.77 6.40
C SER A 192 1.02 -8.55 5.54
N TYR A 193 1.27 -7.35 6.06
CA TYR A 193 1.02 -6.11 5.32
C TYR A 193 2.30 -5.31 5.05
N LEU A 194 2.50 -4.89 3.80
CA LEU A 194 3.31 -3.72 3.48
C LEU A 194 2.35 -2.53 3.36
N PHE A 195 2.30 -1.70 4.39
CA PHE A 195 1.34 -0.62 4.51
C PHE A 195 1.98 0.73 4.18
N ILE A 196 1.55 1.34 3.08
CA ILE A 196 2.05 2.64 2.63
C ILE A 196 1.09 3.73 3.07
N SER A 197 1.62 4.74 3.74
CA SER A 197 0.84 5.90 4.18
C SER A 197 1.73 7.12 4.40
N HIS A 198 1.15 8.30 4.27
CA HIS A 198 1.73 9.55 4.73
C HIS A 198 1.11 9.99 6.08
N ASP A 199 0.08 9.29 6.58
CA ASP A 199 -0.57 9.58 7.85
C ASP A 199 0.11 8.81 9.00
N MET A 200 0.99 9.51 9.71
CA MET A 200 1.75 8.93 10.82
C MET A 200 0.85 8.48 11.98
N ALA A 201 -0.32 9.09 12.20
CA ALA A 201 -1.23 8.66 13.27
C ALA A 201 -1.81 7.27 12.99
N VAL A 202 -2.20 7.01 11.73
CA VAL A 202 -2.67 5.69 11.28
C VAL A 202 -1.55 4.66 11.39
N VAL A 203 -0.35 5.00 10.90
CA VAL A 203 0.82 4.12 10.91
C VAL A 203 1.20 3.69 12.33
N ARG A 204 1.16 4.62 13.30
CA ARG A 204 1.41 4.33 14.72
C ARG A 204 0.52 3.23 15.27
N HIS A 205 -0.75 3.22 14.85
CA HIS A 205 -1.75 2.29 15.36
C HIS A 205 -1.71 0.93 14.65
N PHE A 206 -1.37 0.92 13.36
CA PHE A 206 -1.50 -0.26 12.51
C PHE A 206 -0.19 -1.03 12.31
N CYS A 207 0.98 -0.37 12.38
CA CYS A 207 2.25 -0.96 11.98
C CYS A 207 3.09 -1.43 13.18
N ASP A 208 3.69 -2.62 13.06
CA ASP A 208 4.62 -3.18 14.03
C ASP A 208 6.01 -2.52 13.88
N ARG A 209 6.49 -2.36 12.65
CA ARG A 209 7.72 -1.66 12.28
C ARG A 209 7.44 -0.62 11.21
N ILE A 210 8.30 0.38 11.13
CA ILE A 210 8.15 1.50 10.20
C ILE A 210 9.48 1.76 9.51
N ALA A 211 9.45 1.80 8.18
CA ALA A 211 10.51 2.27 7.32
C ALA A 211 10.19 3.69 6.85
N VAL A 212 11.03 4.64 7.19
CA VAL A 212 10.92 6.04 6.76
C VAL A 212 11.70 6.22 5.46
N MET A 213 11.00 6.66 4.43
CA MET A 213 11.54 6.81 3.09
C MET A 213 11.69 8.29 2.74
N TYR A 214 12.87 8.69 2.27
CA TYR A 214 13.19 10.03 1.82
C TYR A 214 14.01 9.96 0.54
N LEU A 215 13.59 10.66 -0.52
CA LEU A 215 14.27 10.73 -1.83
C LEU A 215 14.77 9.37 -2.35
N GLY A 216 13.89 8.39 -2.38
CA GLY A 216 14.19 7.05 -2.91
C GLY A 216 15.00 6.14 -1.98
N LYS A 217 15.32 6.56 -0.74
CA LYS A 217 16.10 5.78 0.24
C LYS A 217 15.33 5.56 1.53
N ILE A 218 15.56 4.42 2.21
CA ILE A 218 15.13 4.24 3.59
C ILE A 218 16.19 4.91 4.49
N VAL A 219 15.77 5.95 5.22
CA VAL A 219 16.64 6.72 6.10
C VAL A 219 16.57 6.25 7.55
N GLU A 220 15.46 5.60 7.93
CA GLU A 220 15.29 5.00 9.26
C GLU A 220 14.35 3.79 9.18
N LEU A 221 14.66 2.73 9.93
CA LEU A 221 13.81 1.54 10.07
C LEU A 221 13.85 1.10 11.53
N ALA A 222 12.69 1.19 12.21
CA ALA A 222 12.59 0.86 13.62
C ALA A 222 11.22 0.25 13.97
N ASN A 223 11.11 -0.33 15.17
CA ASN A 223 9.81 -0.67 15.74
C ASN A 223 8.97 0.60 15.93
N SER A 224 7.65 0.50 15.75
CA SER A 224 6.74 1.62 15.85
C SER A 224 6.95 2.41 17.14
N THR A 225 6.95 1.75 18.30
CA THR A 225 7.16 2.39 19.60
C THR A 225 8.48 3.17 19.68
N GLN A 226 9.58 2.58 19.20
CA GLN A 226 10.92 3.21 19.21
C GLN A 226 10.94 4.44 18.30
N LEU A 227 10.42 4.35 17.09
CA LEU A 227 10.42 5.45 16.12
C LEU A 227 9.68 6.67 16.65
N TYR A 228 8.55 6.47 17.37
CA TYR A 228 7.78 7.58 17.94
C TYR A 228 8.37 8.14 19.22
N SER A 229 9.14 7.36 20.00
CA SER A 229 9.75 7.82 21.26
C SER A 229 11.13 8.44 21.08
N THR A 230 11.95 7.86 20.20
CA THR A 230 13.35 8.22 20.00
C THR A 230 13.76 8.15 18.53
N PRO A 231 13.20 9.01 17.66
CA PRO A 231 13.60 9.07 16.25
C PRO A 231 15.08 9.39 16.14
N GLN A 232 15.80 8.72 15.24
CA GLN A 232 17.24 8.87 15.08
C GLN A 232 17.59 9.78 13.90
N HIS A 233 16.74 9.86 12.88
CA HIS A 233 17.00 10.66 11.69
C HIS A 233 16.25 11.99 11.77
N PRO A 234 16.88 13.14 11.45
CA PRO A 234 16.23 14.47 11.52
C PRO A 234 14.95 14.57 10.69
N TYR A 235 14.89 13.91 9.54
CA TYR A 235 13.68 13.87 8.72
C TYR A 235 12.53 13.14 9.42
N THR A 236 12.81 12.03 10.12
CA THR A 236 11.82 11.32 10.93
C THR A 236 11.26 12.20 12.04
N GLU A 237 12.15 12.93 12.72
CA GLU A 237 11.74 13.88 13.76
C GLU A 237 10.83 14.98 13.19
N ALA A 238 11.18 15.54 12.03
CA ALA A 238 10.36 16.53 11.35
C ALA A 238 8.97 16.00 10.97
N LEU A 239 8.90 14.78 10.43
CA LEU A 239 7.62 14.11 10.11
C LEU A 239 6.74 13.92 11.36
N LEU A 240 7.34 13.47 12.47
CA LEU A 240 6.61 13.25 13.72
C LEU A 240 6.11 14.56 14.34
N GLN A 241 6.86 15.64 14.21
CA GLN A 241 6.46 16.97 14.71
C GLN A 241 5.34 17.61 13.87
N ALA A 242 5.21 17.21 12.62
CA ALA A 242 4.10 17.64 11.75
C ALA A 242 2.74 17.02 12.14
N ILE A 243 2.73 15.98 12.99
CA ILE A 243 1.48 15.36 13.48
C ILE A 243 0.74 16.38 14.38
N PRO A 244 -0.54 16.70 14.10
CA PRO A 244 -1.33 17.56 14.95
C PRO A 244 -1.50 16.92 16.35
N ARG A 245 -0.96 17.57 17.40
CA ARG A 245 -1.22 17.15 18.78
C ARG A 245 -2.51 17.82 19.26
N MET A 246 -3.41 17.03 19.85
CA MET A 246 -4.65 17.53 20.44
C MET A 246 -4.46 18.19 21.82
N ASP A 247 -3.23 18.58 22.18
CA ASP A 247 -2.96 19.23 23.46
C ASP A 247 -3.07 20.75 23.30
N PRO A 248 -4.10 21.41 23.88
CA PRO A 248 -4.31 22.86 23.77
C PRO A 248 -3.23 23.70 24.44
N GLY A 249 -2.39 23.10 25.29
CA GLY A 249 -1.40 23.80 26.13
C GLY A 249 0.03 23.79 25.54
N SER A 250 0.34 22.99 24.54
CA SER A 250 1.69 22.91 23.99
C SER A 250 1.98 24.11 23.07
N LYS A 251 2.80 25.05 23.51
CA LYS A 251 3.36 26.10 22.65
C LYS A 251 4.12 25.43 21.51
N LYS A 252 3.59 25.58 20.28
CA LYS A 252 4.23 25.13 19.05
C LYS A 252 5.60 25.81 18.90
N GLN A 253 6.68 25.14 19.24
CA GLN A 253 7.95 25.47 18.64
C GLN A 253 7.88 25.04 17.17
N ARG A 254 7.65 26.01 16.29
CA ARG A 254 7.74 25.78 14.83
C ARG A 254 9.21 25.51 14.53
N LEU A 255 9.55 24.24 14.27
CA LEU A 255 10.78 23.95 13.56
C LEU A 255 10.65 24.61 12.18
N LYS A 256 11.47 25.62 11.91
CA LYS A 256 11.68 26.12 10.57
C LYS A 256 12.57 25.09 9.88
N VAL A 257 11.97 24.16 9.14
CA VAL A 257 12.71 23.41 8.13
C VAL A 257 13.23 24.47 7.16
N ARG A 258 14.52 24.78 7.22
CA ARG A 258 15.17 25.74 6.32
C ARG A 258 15.52 24.96 5.04
N GLY A 259 14.93 25.36 3.94
CA GLY A 259 15.23 24.88 2.60
C GLY A 259 14.01 24.25 1.92
N ASP A 260 13.94 24.41 0.61
CA ASP A 260 13.06 23.65 -0.25
C ASP A 260 13.56 22.19 -0.33
N LEU A 261 12.63 21.25 -0.53
CA LEU A 261 13.00 19.86 -0.76
C LEU A 261 13.95 19.78 -1.96
N PRO A 262 15.10 19.07 -1.83
CA PRO A 262 15.96 18.84 -2.99
C PRO A 262 15.17 18.15 -4.11
N SER A 263 15.51 18.45 -5.35
CA SER A 263 14.88 17.82 -6.51
C SER A 263 15.22 16.34 -6.54
N ALA A 264 14.24 15.46 -6.85
CA ALA A 264 14.49 14.04 -7.08
C ALA A 264 15.39 13.75 -8.29
N ILE A 265 15.72 14.78 -9.07
CA ILE A 265 16.62 14.71 -10.22
C ILE A 265 18.08 14.90 -9.78
N ASP A 266 18.31 15.73 -8.74
CA ASP A 266 19.63 16.03 -8.15
C ASP A 266 19.43 16.13 -6.62
N PRO A 267 19.43 14.97 -5.93
CA PRO A 267 19.12 14.86 -4.50
C PRO A 267 20.27 15.30 -3.58
#